data_8a14f13053cb01ddd55660afdfb15f15
#
_entry.id   8a14f13053cb01ddd55660afdfb15f15
#
_cell.length_a   1.000
_cell.length_b   1.000
_cell.length_c   1.000
_cell.angle_alpha   90.00
_cell.angle_beta   90.00
_cell.angle_gamma   90.00
#
_symmetry.space_group_name_H-M   'P 1'
#
loop_
_entity.id
_entity.type
_entity.pdbx_description
1 polymer ?
#
loop_
_entity_poly.entity_id
_entity_poly.type
_entity_poly.pdbx_seq_one_letter_code
_entity_poly.pdbx_strand_id
1 'polypeptide(L)'
;MAVGCGGGGSQKADGPEAVVTAFNRAMASGDWDEASGLCDTSSMEGYISAYQEAWDYLHKQDSSVMMIASQMLSAASVEVVKVEKVDGGRSVHYIIEAEGMRKERKALVSKDEEGAWKVTAITDAN
;
A
#
# COMPACT_ATOMS: atom_id res chain seq x y z
N MET A 1 -2.92 -26.08 -1.25
CA MET A 1 -3.40 -25.68 -1.36
C MET A 1 -3.82 -24.84 -1.40
N ALA A 2 -3.76 -24.44 -1.43
CA ALA A 2 -4.01 -23.72 -1.38
C ALA A 2 -4.83 -23.20 -1.29
N VAL A 3 -5.03 -23.14 -1.12
CA VAL A 3 -5.65 -22.60 -1.04
C VAL A 3 -6.09 -21.82 -0.99
N GLY A 4 -6.12 -21.58 -0.95
CA GLY A 4 -6.57 -20.89 -0.74
C GLY A 4 -6.78 -19.98 -0.86
N CYS A 5 -6.63 -19.96 -1.04
CA CYS A 5 -6.84 -19.11 -0.95
C CYS A 5 -7.54 -18.41 -1.06
N GLY A 6 -7.46 -18.70 -1.22
CA GLY A 6 -8.12 -17.94 -1.05
C GLY A 6 -8.88 -17.18 -0.96
N GLY A 7 -9.25 -17.25 -1.24
CA GLY A 7 -10.32 -16.54 -1.09
C GLY A 7 -10.38 -15.48 -0.13
N GLY A 8 -10.05 -15.50 0.81
CA GLY A 8 -10.29 -14.47 1.76
C GLY A 8 -9.56 -13.24 1.43
N GLY A 9 -10.18 -12.14 1.42
CA GLY A 9 -9.52 -10.92 1.11
C GLY A 9 -8.36 -10.60 2.01
N SER A 10 -8.41 -10.95 3.23
CA SER A 10 -7.39 -10.56 4.17
C SER A 10 -6.24 -11.54 4.22
N GLN A 11 -5.76 -11.94 3.07
CA GLN A 11 -4.68 -12.87 3.05
C GLN A 11 -3.39 -12.30 3.53
N LYS A 12 -2.60 -13.10 4.17
CA LYS A 12 -1.29 -12.68 4.57
C LYS A 12 -0.40 -12.55 3.35
N ALA A 13 0.32 -11.47 3.31
CA ALA A 13 1.30 -11.29 2.26
C ALA A 13 2.49 -12.21 2.52
N ASP A 14 3.07 -12.73 1.46
CA ASP A 14 4.12 -13.72 1.54
C ASP A 14 5.51 -13.15 1.76
N GLY A 15 5.64 -11.90 2.10
CA GLY A 15 6.94 -11.33 2.36
C GLY A 15 6.89 -9.82 2.28
N PRO A 16 8.04 -9.16 2.47
CA PRO A 16 8.06 -7.71 2.47
C PRO A 16 7.62 -7.10 1.14
N GLU A 17 8.04 -7.68 0.03
CA GLU A 17 7.65 -7.15 -1.27
C GLU A 17 6.15 -7.30 -1.50
N ALA A 18 5.61 -8.45 -1.13
CA ALA A 18 4.20 -8.72 -1.35
C ALA A 18 3.31 -7.80 -0.53
N VAL A 19 3.70 -7.53 0.72
CA VAL A 19 2.88 -6.68 1.57
C VAL A 19 2.89 -5.23 1.08
N VAL A 20 4.03 -4.76 0.59
CA VAL A 20 4.12 -3.40 0.05
C VAL A 20 3.25 -3.27 -1.20
N THR A 21 3.33 -4.25 -2.09
CA THR A 21 2.53 -4.24 -3.30
C THR A 21 1.04 -4.28 -2.98
N ALA A 22 0.65 -5.17 -2.08
CA ALA A 22 -0.76 -5.30 -1.71
C ALA A 22 -1.27 -4.04 -1.02
N PHE A 23 -0.46 -3.45 -0.14
CA PHE A 23 -0.84 -2.23 0.55
C PHE A 23 -1.09 -1.09 -0.43
N ASN A 24 -0.18 -0.91 -1.39
CA ASN A 24 -0.32 0.17 -2.35
C ASN A 24 -1.53 -0.05 -3.27
N ARG A 25 -1.82 -1.29 -3.62
CA ARG A 25 -3.00 -1.57 -4.42
C ARG A 25 -4.29 -1.26 -3.65
N ALA A 26 -4.31 -1.63 -2.37
CA ALA A 26 -5.48 -1.34 -1.54
C ALA A 26 -5.69 0.17 -1.42
N MET A 27 -4.61 0.93 -1.21
CA MET A 27 -4.72 2.37 -1.12
C MET A 27 -5.21 2.98 -2.43
N ALA A 28 -4.71 2.47 -3.54
CA ALA A 28 -5.10 3.00 -4.85
C ALA A 28 -6.57 2.72 -5.18
N SER A 29 -7.12 1.65 -4.66
CA SER A 29 -8.52 1.31 -4.92
C SER A 29 -9.47 1.84 -3.85
N GLY A 30 -8.95 2.51 -2.83
CA GLY A 30 -9.78 3.03 -1.76
C GLY A 30 -10.27 1.97 -0.81
N ASP A 31 -9.62 0.83 -0.78
CA ASP A 31 -9.98 -0.27 0.10
C ASP A 31 -9.24 -0.11 1.43
N TRP A 32 -9.80 0.77 2.26
CA TRP A 32 -9.13 1.15 3.51
C TRP A 32 -9.06 0.00 4.51
N ASP A 33 -10.05 -0.88 4.49
CA ASP A 33 -10.05 -2.05 5.38
C ASP A 33 -8.90 -2.99 5.04
N GLU A 34 -8.71 -3.23 3.76
CA GLU A 34 -7.61 -4.08 3.30
C GLU A 34 -6.27 -3.43 3.64
N ALA A 35 -6.14 -2.14 3.36
CA ALA A 35 -4.90 -1.43 3.64
C ALA A 35 -4.59 -1.46 5.14
N SER A 36 -5.60 -1.27 5.98
CA SER A 36 -5.40 -1.31 7.42
C SER A 36 -4.93 -2.68 7.89
N GLY A 37 -5.39 -3.74 7.24
CA GLY A 37 -4.97 -5.08 7.59
C GLY A 37 -3.54 -5.41 7.16
N LEU A 38 -2.96 -4.59 6.30
CA LEU A 38 -1.62 -4.82 5.78
C LEU A 38 -0.56 -3.93 6.40
N CYS A 39 -0.93 -3.10 7.38
CA CYS A 39 0.01 -2.18 8.01
C CYS A 39 -0.18 -2.18 9.51
N ASP A 40 0.80 -1.59 10.20
CA ASP A 40 0.70 -1.34 11.63
C ASP A 40 -0.17 -0.09 11.79
N THR A 41 -1.42 -0.28 12.19
CA THR A 41 -2.37 0.83 12.23
C THR A 41 -1.94 1.94 13.18
N SER A 42 -1.24 1.62 14.26
CA SER A 42 -0.83 2.65 15.20
C SER A 42 0.20 3.61 14.60
N SER A 43 1.06 3.12 13.71
CA SER A 43 2.05 3.99 13.08
C SER A 43 1.60 4.53 11.72
N MET A 44 0.64 3.86 11.07
CA MET A 44 0.21 4.24 9.73
C MET A 44 -1.14 4.94 9.68
N GLU A 45 -1.75 5.14 10.82
CA GLU A 45 -3.08 5.74 10.88
C GLU A 45 -3.13 7.10 10.21
N GLY A 46 -2.14 7.95 10.47
CA GLY A 46 -2.10 9.27 9.86
C GLY A 46 -1.95 9.22 8.36
N TYR A 47 -1.15 8.27 7.87
CA TYR A 47 -0.94 8.10 6.44
C TYR A 47 -2.25 7.71 5.75
N ILE A 48 -2.94 6.73 6.33
CA ILE A 48 -4.20 6.27 5.75
C ILE A 48 -5.27 7.35 5.84
N SER A 49 -5.36 8.04 6.97
CA SER A 49 -6.34 9.10 7.14
C SER A 49 -6.16 10.22 6.13
N ALA A 50 -4.91 10.59 5.86
CA ALA A 50 -4.65 11.64 4.88
C ALA A 50 -5.14 11.24 3.51
N TYR A 51 -4.95 9.97 3.13
CA TYR A 51 -5.43 9.49 1.85
C TYR A 51 -6.95 9.40 1.81
N GLN A 52 -7.57 8.98 2.91
CA GLN A 52 -9.02 8.95 2.99
C GLN A 52 -9.62 10.33 2.81
N GLU A 53 -9.03 11.34 3.45
CA GLU A 53 -9.53 12.70 3.33
C GLU A 53 -9.40 13.21 1.90
N ALA A 54 -8.28 12.93 1.25
CA ALA A 54 -8.09 13.34 -0.13
C ALA A 54 -9.08 12.65 -1.05
N TRP A 55 -9.31 11.36 -0.81
CA TRP A 55 -10.26 10.58 -1.58
C TRP A 55 -11.67 11.14 -1.43
N ASP A 56 -12.07 11.43 -0.17
CA ASP A 56 -13.39 11.99 0.11
C ASP A 56 -13.57 13.36 -0.53
N TYR A 57 -12.52 14.16 -0.48
CA TYR A 57 -12.55 15.49 -1.10
C TYR A 57 -12.81 15.38 -2.60
N LEU A 58 -12.09 14.51 -3.27
CA LEU A 58 -12.29 14.30 -4.70
C LEU A 58 -13.67 13.79 -5.01
N HIS A 59 -14.19 12.91 -4.17
CA HIS A 59 -15.50 12.32 -4.37
C HIS A 59 -16.60 13.38 -4.28
N LYS A 60 -16.40 14.39 -3.46
CA LYS A 60 -17.37 15.47 -3.31
C LYS A 60 -17.32 16.48 -4.42
N GLN A 61 -16.18 16.57 -5.13
CA GLN A 61 -16.02 17.57 -6.16
C GLN A 61 -16.80 17.23 -7.42
N ASP A 62 -16.57 16.07 -7.98
CA ASP A 62 -17.16 15.72 -9.26
C ASP A 62 -16.94 14.24 -9.51
N SER A 63 -18.00 13.52 -9.81
CA SER A 63 -17.89 12.09 -10.04
C SER A 63 -17.04 11.77 -11.27
N SER A 64 -17.01 12.66 -12.25
CA SER A 64 -16.15 12.46 -13.43
C SER A 64 -14.68 12.52 -13.05
N VAL A 65 -14.32 13.50 -12.22
CA VAL A 65 -12.95 13.63 -11.74
C VAL A 65 -12.57 12.40 -10.92
N MET A 66 -13.48 11.94 -10.08
CA MET A 66 -13.24 10.77 -9.26
C MET A 66 -13.02 9.52 -10.12
N MET A 67 -13.81 9.38 -11.16
CA MET A 67 -13.67 8.24 -12.05
C MET A 67 -12.32 8.24 -12.75
N ILE A 68 -11.89 9.40 -13.25
CA ILE A 68 -10.60 9.53 -13.91
C ILE A 68 -9.47 9.22 -12.92
N ALA A 69 -9.55 9.78 -11.73
CA ALA A 69 -8.53 9.54 -10.71
C ALA A 69 -8.46 8.06 -10.33
N SER A 70 -9.60 7.41 -10.18
CA SER A 70 -9.64 5.99 -9.87
C SER A 70 -8.98 5.16 -10.96
N GLN A 71 -9.28 5.49 -12.22
CA GLN A 71 -8.70 4.76 -13.33
C GLN A 71 -7.20 4.93 -13.38
N MET A 72 -6.73 6.15 -13.16
CA MET A 72 -5.29 6.42 -13.18
C MET A 72 -4.58 5.66 -12.06
N LEU A 73 -5.16 5.66 -10.88
CA LEU A 73 -4.55 4.99 -9.73
C LEU A 73 -4.59 3.48 -9.88
N SER A 74 -5.69 2.94 -10.41
CA SER A 74 -5.79 1.50 -10.58
C SER A 74 -4.87 0.99 -11.69
N ALA A 75 -4.49 1.87 -12.61
CA ALA A 75 -3.54 1.50 -13.66
C ALA A 75 -2.09 1.69 -13.22
N ALA A 76 -1.87 2.25 -12.04
CA ALA A 76 -0.52 2.45 -11.56
C ALA A 76 0.15 1.11 -11.28
N SER A 77 1.43 1.04 -11.59
CA SER A 77 2.22 -0.15 -11.31
C SER A 77 3.12 0.13 -10.12
N VAL A 78 3.39 -0.93 -9.37
CA VAL A 78 4.32 -0.88 -8.24
C VAL A 78 5.44 -1.84 -8.56
N GLU A 79 6.65 -1.32 -8.63
CA GLU A 79 7.82 -2.12 -8.94
C GLU A 79 8.78 -2.07 -7.76
N VAL A 80 9.07 -3.22 -7.18
CA VAL A 80 10.03 -3.29 -6.09
C VAL A 80 11.42 -3.32 -6.70
N VAL A 81 12.25 -2.36 -6.30
CA VAL A 81 13.61 -2.24 -6.83
C VAL A 81 14.60 -2.97 -5.95
N LYS A 82 14.42 -2.89 -4.63
CA LYS A 82 15.42 -3.36 -3.70
C LYS A 82 14.80 -3.61 -2.34
N VAL A 83 15.25 -4.66 -1.68
CA VAL A 83 14.84 -4.96 -0.31
C VAL A 83 16.11 -5.06 0.53
N GLU A 84 16.18 -4.29 1.60
CA GLU A 84 17.34 -4.28 2.47
C GLU A 84 16.94 -4.71 3.87
N LYS A 85 17.81 -5.44 4.51
CA LYS A 85 17.60 -5.82 5.89
C LYS A 85 17.93 -4.64 6.79
N VAL A 86 17.03 -4.34 7.72
CA VAL A 86 17.24 -3.25 8.67
C VAL A 86 16.87 -3.77 10.06
N ASP A 87 17.18 -2.98 11.07
CA ASP A 87 16.83 -3.35 12.44
C ASP A 87 15.33 -3.54 12.56
N GLY A 88 14.93 -4.74 12.96
CA GLY A 88 13.54 -5.03 13.20
C GLY A 88 12.69 -5.31 11.97
N GLY A 89 13.29 -5.37 10.78
CA GLY A 89 12.47 -5.63 9.62
C GLY A 89 13.21 -5.50 8.31
N ARG A 90 12.51 -4.92 7.35
CA ARG A 90 13.07 -4.70 6.01
C ARG A 90 12.71 -3.31 5.51
N SER A 91 13.58 -2.75 4.69
CA SER A 91 13.31 -1.52 3.97
C SER A 91 13.09 -1.91 2.51
N VAL A 92 11.92 -1.62 1.99
CA VAL A 92 11.56 -1.96 0.62
C VAL A 92 11.56 -0.69 -0.21
N HIS A 93 12.48 -0.63 -1.17
CA HIS A 93 12.56 0.50 -2.08
C HIS A 93 11.73 0.16 -3.32
N TYR A 94 10.75 0.97 -3.62
CA TYR A 94 9.85 0.68 -4.73
C TYR A 94 9.50 1.95 -5.49
N ILE A 95 9.02 1.75 -6.71
CA ILE A 95 8.62 2.83 -7.60
C ILE A 95 7.15 2.66 -7.92
N ILE A 96 6.39 3.73 -7.77
CA ILE A 96 5.01 3.77 -8.24
C ILE A 96 5.01 4.54 -9.54
N GLU A 97 4.48 3.93 -10.58
CA GLU A 97 4.46 4.55 -11.89
C GLU A 97 3.05 4.53 -12.44
N ALA A 98 2.57 5.69 -12.85
CA ALA A 98 1.30 5.84 -13.52
C ALA A 98 1.52 6.84 -14.64
N GLU A 99 0.54 6.99 -15.51
CA GLU A 99 0.67 7.88 -16.64
C GLU A 99 1.03 9.28 -16.17
N GLY A 100 2.18 9.77 -16.60
CA GLY A 100 2.63 11.11 -16.25
C GLY A 100 3.20 11.26 -14.86
N MET A 101 3.37 10.16 -14.13
CA MET A 101 3.85 10.23 -12.76
C MET A 101 4.78 9.07 -12.46
N ARG A 102 5.86 9.38 -11.75
CA ARG A 102 6.77 8.35 -11.26
C ARG A 102 7.28 8.79 -9.90
N LYS A 103 7.08 7.95 -8.89
CA LYS A 103 7.50 8.26 -7.52
C LYS A 103 8.31 7.12 -6.95
N GLU A 104 9.43 7.45 -6.32
CA GLU A 104 10.25 6.48 -5.63
C GLU A 104 10.01 6.62 -4.15
N ARG A 105 9.79 5.50 -3.47
CA ARG A 105 9.49 5.51 -2.05
C ARG A 105 10.17 4.35 -1.36
N LYS A 106 10.26 4.46 -0.04
CA LYS A 106 10.72 3.38 0.81
C LYS A 106 9.64 3.06 1.82
N ALA A 107 9.36 1.78 1.96
CA ALA A 107 8.45 1.31 2.98
C ALA A 107 9.24 0.51 4.01
N LEU A 108 9.01 0.81 5.27
CA LEU A 108 9.55 -0.03 6.33
C LEU A 108 8.49 -1.08 6.66
N VAL A 109 8.92 -2.33 6.73
CA VAL A 109 8.01 -3.42 7.04
C VAL A 109 8.62 -4.28 8.13
N SER A 110 7.78 -4.85 8.97
CA SER A 110 8.23 -5.76 10.00
C SER A 110 7.14 -6.79 10.24
N LYS A 111 7.51 -7.88 10.91
CA LYS A 111 6.54 -8.91 11.26
C LYS A 111 5.85 -8.53 12.56
N ASP A 112 4.54 -8.79 12.60
CA ASP A 112 3.80 -8.60 13.84
C ASP A 112 3.96 -9.85 14.72
N GLU A 113 3.20 -9.89 15.82
CA GLU A 113 3.31 -10.99 16.77
C GLU A 113 2.90 -12.32 16.18
N GLU A 114 2.09 -12.28 15.13
CA GLU A 114 1.61 -13.49 14.48
C GLU A 114 2.49 -13.90 13.31
N GLY A 115 3.56 -13.16 13.06
CA GLY A 115 4.47 -13.46 11.98
C GLY A 115 4.05 -12.92 10.64
N ALA A 116 3.06 -12.05 10.59
CA ALA A 116 2.62 -11.44 9.35
C ALA A 116 3.39 -10.16 9.09
N TRP A 117 3.80 -9.97 7.84
CA TRP A 117 4.47 -8.74 7.46
C TRP A 117 3.49 -7.57 7.43
N LYS A 118 3.90 -6.46 8.00
CA LYS A 118 3.07 -5.26 8.06
C LYS A 118 3.91 -4.04 7.70
N VAL A 119 3.30 -3.12 6.97
CA VAL A 119 3.95 -1.85 6.65
C VAL A 119 3.90 -0.96 7.90
N THR A 120 5.04 -0.43 8.30
CA THR A 120 5.11 0.41 9.49
C THR A 120 5.41 1.87 9.18
N ALA A 121 5.95 2.18 8.01
CA ALA A 121 6.20 3.57 7.62
C ALA A 121 6.45 3.64 6.12
N ILE A 122 6.09 4.76 5.53
CA ILE A 122 6.38 5.01 4.12
C ILE A 122 6.97 6.41 4.03
N THR A 123 8.11 6.52 3.35
CA THR A 123 8.77 7.81 3.14
C THR A 123 9.20 7.91 1.68
N ASP A 124 9.47 9.12 1.25
CA ASP A 124 10.03 9.33 -0.08
C ASP A 124 11.47 8.83 -0.11
N ALA A 125 11.88 8.28 -1.23
CA ALA A 125 13.17 7.63 -1.34
C ALA A 125 14.29 8.52 -1.85
N ASN A 126 13.97 9.75 -2.26
CA ASN A 126 15.04 10.63 -2.75
C ASN A 126 15.37 11.79 -1.84
#